data_cc35acc4e85ab1b7b099db65c75bca56
#
_entry.id   cc35acc4e85ab1b7b099db65c75bca56
#
_cell.length_a   1.000
_cell.length_b   1.000
_cell.length_c   1.000
_cell.angle_alpha   90.00
_cell.angle_beta   90.00
_cell.angle_gamma   90.00
#
_symmetry.space_group_name_H-M   'P 1'
#
loop_
_entity.id
_entity.type
_entity.pdbx_description
1 polymer ?
#
loop_
_entity_poly.entity_id
_entity_poly.type
_entity_poly.pdbx_seq_one_letter_code
_entity_poly.pdbx_strand_id
1 'polypeptide(L)'
;MPNLKLLAFMLCASSLSAAPLDAILTGIEPGTIVFIGESHHRAESPLLIKRLVNELIASNRCPILALEIGSDQQSVIDQVMASEKPAGAIEISDIIDHEPYRLMIHYFAKRKARGSCLGVVAIDASKEATVDRNKWMAARLSSLPTDRPVVVLVGALHTLKKVDWTVPTGKPYAAEILANQGFRVKSFTQRWIPKECPSNSIRQQRFVEASDPEALTILNETVLSLLNAETAESAEGVVDGFIVWECDS
;
A
#
# COMPACT_ATOMS: atom_id res chain seq x y z
N MET A 1 -55.25 38.06 -2.87
CA MET A 1 -54.02 37.53 -3.55
C MET A 1 -53.04 37.11 -2.49
N PRO A 2 -52.82 35.81 -2.23
CA PRO A 2 -51.87 35.37 -1.22
C PRO A 2 -50.47 35.20 -1.83
N ASN A 3 -49.49 35.79 -1.14
CA ASN A 3 -48.08 35.70 -1.47
C ASN A 3 -47.55 34.28 -1.21
N LEU A 4 -47.14 33.60 -2.26
CA LEU A 4 -46.46 32.32 -2.24
C LEU A 4 -44.96 32.57 -1.96
N LYS A 5 -44.52 32.34 -0.71
CA LYS A 5 -43.09 32.34 -0.36
C LYS A 5 -42.45 31.03 -0.84
N LEU A 6 -41.61 31.15 -1.87
CA LEU A 6 -40.77 30.06 -2.34
C LEU A 6 -39.68 29.77 -1.31
N LEU A 7 -39.79 28.65 -0.61
CA LEU A 7 -38.74 28.14 0.28
C LEU A 7 -37.70 27.43 -0.60
N ALA A 8 -36.57 28.08 -0.82
CA ALA A 8 -35.42 27.41 -1.46
C ALA A 8 -34.79 26.43 -0.48
N PHE A 9 -35.00 25.14 -0.69
CA PHE A 9 -34.26 24.09 -0.04
C PHE A 9 -32.84 24.06 -0.62
N MET A 10 -31.86 24.56 0.17
CA MET A 10 -30.44 24.35 -0.10
C MET A 10 -30.11 22.89 0.24
N LEU A 11 -30.04 22.05 -0.77
CA LEU A 11 -29.45 20.72 -0.64
C LEU A 11 -27.94 20.92 -0.36
N CYS A 12 -27.54 20.84 0.90
CA CYS A 12 -26.14 20.55 1.25
C CYS A 12 -25.82 19.16 0.71
N ALA A 13 -25.15 19.11 -0.43
CA ALA A 13 -24.50 17.90 -0.89
C ALA A 13 -23.34 17.61 0.09
N SER A 14 -23.62 16.82 1.13
CA SER A 14 -22.56 16.18 1.91
C SER A 14 -21.81 15.27 0.94
N SER A 15 -20.59 15.65 0.57
CA SER A 15 -19.67 14.76 -0.11
C SER A 15 -19.44 13.57 0.82
N LEU A 16 -20.10 12.43 0.56
CA LEU A 16 -19.76 11.16 1.17
C LEU A 16 -18.33 10.86 0.72
N SER A 17 -17.37 11.11 1.61
CA SER A 17 -16.01 10.61 1.44
C SER A 17 -16.11 9.08 1.32
N ALA A 18 -15.68 8.53 0.19
CA ALA A 18 -15.61 7.08 0.01
C ALA A 18 -14.80 6.50 1.17
N ALA A 19 -15.24 5.35 1.70
CA ALA A 19 -14.44 4.67 2.70
C ALA A 19 -13.04 4.40 2.11
N PRO A 20 -11.96 4.56 2.88
CA PRO A 20 -10.59 4.47 2.35
C PRO A 20 -10.32 3.20 1.54
N LEU A 21 -10.96 2.10 1.91
CA LEU A 21 -10.85 0.83 1.21
C LEU A 21 -11.49 0.88 -0.18
N ASP A 22 -12.66 1.54 -0.32
CA ASP A 22 -13.35 1.67 -1.60
C ASP A 22 -12.55 2.54 -2.58
N ALA A 23 -11.89 3.59 -2.09
CA ALA A 23 -11.00 4.42 -2.89
C ALA A 23 -9.82 3.61 -3.45
N ILE A 24 -9.22 2.73 -2.64
CA ILE A 24 -8.14 1.84 -3.09
C ILE A 24 -8.67 0.82 -4.10
N LEU A 25 -9.84 0.21 -3.84
CA LEU A 25 -10.43 -0.83 -4.68
C LEU A 25 -10.89 -0.31 -6.05
N THR A 26 -11.20 0.98 -6.13
CA THR A 26 -11.64 1.63 -7.37
C THR A 26 -10.58 1.50 -8.46
N GLY A 27 -10.95 0.91 -9.61
CA GLY A 27 -10.06 0.74 -10.76
C GLY A 27 -8.94 -0.27 -10.56
N ILE A 28 -9.00 -1.16 -9.54
CA ILE A 28 -8.16 -2.36 -9.51
C ILE A 28 -8.72 -3.36 -10.51
N GLU A 29 -7.97 -3.64 -11.55
CA GLU A 29 -8.29 -4.62 -12.61
C GLU A 29 -7.19 -5.68 -12.68
N PRO A 30 -7.39 -6.77 -13.43
CA PRO A 30 -6.30 -7.69 -13.73
C PRO A 30 -5.08 -6.95 -14.29
N GLY A 31 -3.88 -7.32 -13.82
CA GLY A 31 -2.63 -6.66 -14.19
C GLY A 31 -2.35 -5.31 -13.50
N THR A 32 -3.23 -4.84 -12.60
CA THR A 32 -2.93 -3.67 -11.77
C THR A 32 -1.99 -4.07 -10.62
N ILE A 33 -0.92 -3.31 -10.45
CA ILE A 33 0.01 -3.42 -9.32
C ILE A 33 -0.30 -2.29 -8.34
N VAL A 34 -0.81 -2.65 -7.16
CA VAL A 34 -1.24 -1.71 -6.12
C VAL A 34 -0.21 -1.68 -5.01
N PHE A 35 0.55 -0.61 -4.91
CA PHE A 35 1.48 -0.38 -3.83
C PHE A 35 0.78 0.22 -2.62
N ILE A 36 0.98 -0.39 -1.46
CA ILE A 36 0.57 0.12 -0.15
C ILE A 36 1.84 0.38 0.65
N GLY A 37 2.16 1.65 0.84
CA GLY A 37 3.32 2.09 1.58
C GLY A 37 3.07 2.04 3.09
N GLU A 38 3.97 1.42 3.82
CA GLU A 38 3.88 1.34 5.28
C GLU A 38 4.96 2.19 5.97
N SER A 39 4.73 2.49 7.25
CA SER A 39 5.76 2.80 8.22
C SER A 39 5.94 1.55 9.08
N HIS A 40 7.15 1.01 9.10
CA HIS A 40 7.42 -0.28 9.76
C HIS A 40 6.94 -0.32 11.21
N HIS A 41 6.60 -1.50 11.70
CA HIS A 41 6.07 -1.79 13.03
C HIS A 41 4.69 -1.17 13.35
N ARG A 42 3.96 -0.66 12.35
CA ARG A 42 2.58 -0.18 12.52
C ARG A 42 1.59 -1.32 12.25
N ALA A 43 0.79 -1.65 13.28
CA ALA A 43 -0.18 -2.76 13.19
C ALA A 43 -1.29 -2.51 12.16
N GLU A 44 -1.58 -1.25 11.88
CA GLU A 44 -2.62 -0.83 10.94
C GLU A 44 -2.33 -1.26 9.51
N SER A 45 -1.05 -1.31 9.11
CA SER A 45 -0.66 -1.72 7.74
C SER A 45 -1.05 -3.17 7.43
N PRO A 46 -0.67 -4.18 8.24
CA PRO A 46 -1.14 -5.55 8.05
C PRO A 46 -2.66 -5.69 8.13
N LEU A 47 -3.35 -4.91 8.97
CA LEU A 47 -4.81 -4.92 9.07
C LEU A 47 -5.45 -4.41 7.78
N LEU A 48 -4.95 -3.31 7.20
CA LEU A 48 -5.41 -2.78 5.93
C LEU A 48 -5.22 -3.82 4.80
N ILE A 49 -4.04 -4.42 4.70
CA ILE A 49 -3.76 -5.47 3.71
C ILE A 49 -4.72 -6.65 3.85
N LYS A 50 -5.00 -7.11 5.08
CA LYS A 50 -5.98 -8.18 5.30
C LYS A 50 -7.36 -7.81 4.75
N ARG A 51 -7.82 -6.60 4.99
CA ARG A 51 -9.12 -6.11 4.50
C ARG A 51 -9.11 -6.03 2.97
N LEU A 52 -8.12 -5.36 2.37
CA LEU A 52 -8.00 -5.18 0.92
C LEU A 52 -7.94 -6.51 0.17
N VAL A 53 -7.08 -7.44 0.60
CA VAL A 53 -6.94 -8.76 -0.04
C VAL A 53 -8.22 -9.59 0.12
N ASN A 54 -8.91 -9.51 1.27
CA ASN A 54 -10.17 -10.22 1.47
C ASN A 54 -11.27 -9.71 0.53
N GLU A 55 -11.39 -8.40 0.30
CA GLU A 55 -12.35 -7.83 -0.65
C GLU A 55 -12.05 -8.29 -2.09
N LEU A 56 -10.78 -8.34 -2.47
CA LEU A 56 -10.39 -8.87 -3.78
C LEU A 56 -10.74 -10.36 -3.92
N ILE A 57 -10.51 -11.17 -2.88
CA ILE A 57 -10.90 -12.59 -2.86
C ILE A 57 -12.43 -12.73 -2.93
N ALA A 58 -13.17 -11.96 -2.15
CA ALA A 58 -14.64 -11.97 -2.15
C ALA A 58 -15.23 -11.59 -3.52
N SER A 59 -14.52 -10.74 -4.26
CA SER A 59 -14.84 -10.33 -5.63
C SER A 59 -14.31 -11.30 -6.71
N ASN A 60 -13.82 -12.48 -6.35
CA ASN A 60 -13.24 -13.50 -7.25
C ASN A 60 -12.05 -13.02 -8.09
N ARG A 61 -11.26 -12.07 -7.60
CA ARG A 61 -10.13 -11.48 -8.35
C ARG A 61 -8.80 -12.21 -8.19
N CYS A 62 -8.72 -13.22 -7.32
CA CYS A 62 -7.52 -14.05 -7.11
C CYS A 62 -6.21 -13.23 -6.93
N PRO A 63 -6.10 -12.32 -5.95
CA PRO A 63 -4.96 -11.43 -5.85
C PRO A 63 -3.64 -12.16 -5.57
N ILE A 64 -2.53 -11.50 -5.95
CA ILE A 64 -1.19 -11.85 -5.49
C ILE A 64 -0.80 -10.82 -4.43
N LEU A 65 -0.47 -11.28 -3.22
CA LEU A 65 0.12 -10.45 -2.18
C LEU A 65 1.64 -10.52 -2.30
N ALA A 66 2.26 -9.39 -2.60
CA ALA A 66 3.70 -9.24 -2.70
C ALA A 66 4.23 -8.53 -1.45
N LEU A 67 5.22 -9.13 -0.80
CA LEU A 67 5.75 -8.69 0.49
C LEU A 67 7.23 -8.32 0.36
N GLU A 68 7.67 -7.29 1.09
CA GLU A 68 9.06 -6.84 1.21
C GLU A 68 9.90 -7.85 2.03
N ILE A 69 9.89 -9.09 1.61
CA ILE A 69 10.66 -10.20 2.16
C ILE A 69 11.69 -10.62 1.13
N GLY A 70 12.88 -11.02 1.58
CA GLY A 70 13.94 -11.50 0.69
C GLY A 70 13.45 -12.63 -0.21
N SER A 71 13.72 -12.55 -1.51
CA SER A 71 13.24 -13.50 -2.50
C SER A 71 13.81 -14.93 -2.33
N ASP A 72 14.90 -15.08 -1.60
CA ASP A 72 15.43 -16.35 -1.12
C ASP A 72 14.47 -17.09 -0.18
N GLN A 73 13.55 -16.37 0.48
CA GLN A 73 12.53 -16.92 1.36
C GLN A 73 11.29 -17.47 0.61
N GLN A 74 11.23 -17.37 -0.72
CA GLN A 74 10.04 -17.79 -1.46
C GLN A 74 9.66 -19.25 -1.22
N SER A 75 10.62 -20.15 -1.22
CA SER A 75 10.36 -21.58 -0.96
C SER A 75 9.78 -21.83 0.43
N VAL A 76 10.23 -21.06 1.44
CA VAL A 76 9.68 -21.16 2.80
C VAL A 76 8.27 -20.60 2.86
N ILE A 77 8.02 -19.47 2.18
CA ILE A 77 6.66 -18.90 2.05
C ILE A 77 5.70 -19.91 1.41
N ASP A 78 6.14 -20.58 0.33
CA ASP A 78 5.31 -21.58 -0.36
C ASP A 78 4.92 -22.74 0.58
N GLN A 79 5.88 -23.22 1.39
CA GLN A 79 5.64 -24.25 2.39
C GLN A 79 4.69 -23.77 3.52
N VAL A 80 4.83 -22.51 3.96
CA VAL A 80 3.90 -21.91 4.93
C VAL A 80 2.50 -21.78 4.33
N MET A 81 2.38 -21.37 3.08
CA MET A 81 1.10 -21.26 2.38
C MET A 81 0.46 -22.64 2.09
N ALA A 82 1.27 -23.70 2.00
CA ALA A 82 0.81 -25.09 1.94
C ALA A 82 0.48 -25.71 3.32
N SER A 83 0.69 -24.94 4.40
CA SER A 83 0.56 -25.43 5.81
C SER A 83 1.57 -26.50 6.19
N GLU A 84 2.70 -26.59 5.50
CA GLU A 84 3.79 -27.51 5.78
C GLU A 84 4.76 -26.97 6.84
N LYS A 85 4.81 -25.62 6.96
CA LYS A 85 5.61 -24.92 7.96
C LYS A 85 4.81 -23.83 8.68
N PRO A 86 5.19 -23.48 9.92
CA PRO A 86 4.60 -22.32 10.60
C PRO A 86 5.11 -20.99 10.00
N ALA A 87 4.34 -19.92 10.09
CA ALA A 87 4.72 -18.59 9.60
C ALA A 87 6.03 -18.07 10.24
N GLY A 88 6.35 -18.53 11.45
CA GLY A 88 7.61 -18.21 12.14
C GLY A 88 8.86 -18.76 11.45
N ALA A 89 8.74 -19.71 10.52
CA ALA A 89 9.86 -20.25 9.76
C ALA A 89 10.40 -19.30 8.69
N ILE A 90 9.63 -18.26 8.32
CA ILE A 90 10.06 -17.26 7.33
C ILE A 90 11.07 -16.32 8.01
N GLU A 91 12.24 -16.16 7.42
CA GLU A 91 13.20 -15.13 7.83
C GLU A 91 12.74 -13.76 7.29
N ILE A 92 12.42 -12.86 8.19
CA ILE A 92 11.96 -11.51 7.89
C ILE A 92 12.98 -10.54 8.50
N SER A 93 13.27 -9.44 7.78
CA SER A 93 14.16 -8.41 8.31
C SER A 93 13.56 -7.78 9.58
N ASP A 94 14.39 -7.57 10.62
CA ASP A 94 13.98 -6.97 11.89
C ASP A 94 13.32 -5.59 11.72
N ILE A 95 13.62 -4.90 10.60
CA ILE A 95 13.01 -3.60 10.27
C ILE A 95 11.51 -3.71 10.03
N ILE A 96 11.04 -4.84 9.49
CA ILE A 96 9.63 -5.06 9.16
C ILE A 96 9.00 -6.17 10.00
N ASP A 97 9.80 -6.96 10.71
CA ASP A 97 9.31 -8.09 11.49
C ASP A 97 8.64 -7.61 12.80
N HIS A 98 7.36 -7.84 12.89
CA HIS A 98 6.56 -7.59 14.10
C HIS A 98 5.34 -8.51 14.15
N GLU A 99 4.79 -8.70 15.34
CA GLU A 99 3.69 -9.65 15.55
C GLU A 99 2.49 -9.47 14.59
N PRO A 100 1.92 -8.27 14.37
CA PRO A 100 0.83 -8.06 13.43
C PRO A 100 1.17 -8.48 11.99
N TYR A 101 2.41 -8.30 11.54
CA TYR A 101 2.85 -8.72 10.21
C TYR A 101 2.87 -10.26 10.11
N ARG A 102 3.43 -10.95 11.10
CA ARG A 102 3.43 -12.42 11.15
C ARG A 102 2.02 -13.00 11.28
N LEU A 103 1.15 -12.37 12.06
CA LEU A 103 -0.26 -12.75 12.17
C LEU A 103 -1.02 -12.58 10.84
N MET A 104 -0.69 -11.58 10.03
CA MET A 104 -1.22 -11.40 8.68
C MET A 104 -0.81 -12.57 7.77
N ILE A 105 0.47 -12.95 7.75
CA ILE A 105 0.97 -14.08 6.96
C ILE A 105 0.26 -15.38 7.39
N HIS A 106 0.19 -15.64 8.68
CA HIS A 106 -0.51 -16.80 9.21
C HIS A 106 -2.00 -16.83 8.84
N TYR A 107 -2.66 -15.68 8.88
CA TYR A 107 -4.05 -15.54 8.44
C TYR A 107 -4.22 -15.96 6.98
N PHE A 108 -3.35 -15.48 6.07
CA PHE A 108 -3.42 -15.81 4.66
C PHE A 108 -3.07 -17.28 4.38
N ALA A 109 -2.14 -17.88 5.11
CA ALA A 109 -1.89 -19.31 5.04
C ALA A 109 -3.14 -20.12 5.37
N LYS A 110 -3.85 -19.78 6.46
CA LYS A 110 -5.12 -20.41 6.81
C LYS A 110 -6.22 -20.21 5.74
N ARG A 111 -6.27 -19.02 5.12
CA ARG A 111 -7.24 -18.75 4.04
C ARG A 111 -6.93 -19.60 2.83
N LYS A 112 -5.67 -19.73 2.43
CA LYS A 112 -5.23 -20.54 1.30
C LYS A 112 -5.51 -22.03 1.54
N ALA A 113 -5.23 -22.55 2.73
CA ALA A 113 -5.54 -23.93 3.12
C ALA A 113 -7.05 -24.24 3.05
N ARG A 114 -7.91 -23.23 3.15
CA ARG A 114 -9.38 -23.35 2.97
C ARG A 114 -9.83 -23.15 1.52
N GLY A 115 -8.91 -23.14 0.56
CA GLY A 115 -9.23 -23.03 -0.86
C GLY A 115 -9.37 -21.60 -1.39
N SER A 116 -9.01 -20.55 -0.62
CA SER A 116 -9.04 -19.20 -1.15
C SER A 116 -8.01 -19.03 -2.28
N CYS A 117 -8.45 -18.42 -3.38
CA CYS A 117 -7.59 -18.09 -4.50
C CYS A 117 -6.68 -16.90 -4.11
N LEU A 118 -5.43 -17.18 -3.74
CA LEU A 118 -4.44 -16.21 -3.30
C LEU A 118 -3.02 -16.70 -3.63
N GLY A 119 -2.19 -15.85 -4.22
CA GLY A 119 -0.73 -16.02 -4.28
C GLY A 119 -0.05 -15.17 -3.20
N VAL A 120 1.11 -15.62 -2.69
CA VAL A 120 1.96 -14.80 -1.81
C VAL A 120 3.39 -14.89 -2.34
N VAL A 121 4.03 -13.74 -2.57
CA VAL A 121 5.38 -13.67 -3.17
C VAL A 121 6.29 -12.76 -2.38
N ALA A 122 7.54 -13.19 -2.24
CA ALA A 122 8.64 -12.38 -1.73
C ALA A 122 9.25 -11.58 -2.88
N ILE A 123 9.42 -10.27 -2.68
CA ILE A 123 9.88 -9.38 -3.77
C ILE A 123 11.18 -8.65 -3.49
N ASP A 124 11.67 -8.63 -2.25
CA ASP A 124 12.90 -7.93 -1.94
C ASP A 124 14.14 -8.73 -2.36
N ALA A 125 15.26 -8.04 -2.51
CA ALA A 125 16.55 -8.67 -2.70
C ALA A 125 16.93 -9.46 -1.44
N SER A 126 17.66 -10.57 -1.60
CA SER A 126 18.22 -11.26 -0.45
C SER A 126 19.25 -10.37 0.26
N LYS A 127 19.50 -10.64 1.54
CA LYS A 127 20.46 -9.86 2.35
C LYS A 127 21.88 -9.83 1.75
N GLU A 128 22.24 -10.86 0.99
CA GLU A 128 23.57 -11.01 0.39
C GLU A 128 23.67 -10.39 -1.02
N ALA A 129 22.54 -9.96 -1.59
CA ALA A 129 22.51 -9.44 -2.94
C ALA A 129 23.11 -8.02 -3.00
N THR A 130 24.11 -7.83 -3.86
CA THR A 130 24.74 -6.52 -4.13
C THR A 130 24.03 -5.77 -5.25
N VAL A 131 22.69 -5.87 -5.32
CA VAL A 131 21.86 -5.30 -6.38
C VAL A 131 21.09 -4.09 -5.87
N ASP A 132 20.65 -3.25 -6.77
CA ASP A 132 19.71 -2.18 -6.47
C ASP A 132 18.35 -2.81 -6.08
N ARG A 133 17.93 -2.62 -4.82
CA ARG A 133 16.70 -3.21 -4.29
C ARG A 133 15.46 -2.81 -5.07
N ASN A 134 15.36 -1.56 -5.50
CA ASN A 134 14.20 -1.08 -6.25
C ASN A 134 14.12 -1.73 -7.63
N LYS A 135 15.25 -1.86 -8.32
CA LYS A 135 15.32 -2.59 -9.59
C LYS A 135 14.97 -4.06 -9.42
N TRP A 136 15.43 -4.67 -8.33
CA TRP A 136 15.11 -6.06 -8.01
C TRP A 136 13.60 -6.24 -7.78
N MET A 137 13.00 -5.44 -6.90
CA MET A 137 11.55 -5.47 -6.64
C MET A 137 10.74 -5.27 -7.93
N ALA A 138 11.10 -4.28 -8.73
CA ALA A 138 10.42 -4.01 -10.00
C ALA A 138 10.52 -5.20 -10.96
N ALA A 139 11.71 -5.82 -11.09
CA ALA A 139 11.92 -6.99 -11.93
C ALA A 139 11.09 -8.20 -11.44
N ARG A 140 11.02 -8.42 -10.13
CA ARG A 140 10.18 -9.48 -9.55
C ARG A 140 8.70 -9.23 -9.83
N LEU A 141 8.23 -8.01 -9.60
CA LEU A 141 6.83 -7.63 -9.83
C LEU A 141 6.44 -7.69 -11.30
N SER A 142 7.31 -7.25 -12.22
CA SER A 142 7.05 -7.30 -13.66
C SER A 142 6.99 -8.73 -14.23
N SER A 143 7.57 -9.72 -13.54
CA SER A 143 7.52 -11.13 -13.93
C SER A 143 6.26 -11.86 -13.47
N LEU A 144 5.39 -11.22 -12.68
CA LEU A 144 4.16 -11.84 -12.17
C LEU A 144 3.07 -11.90 -13.25
N PRO A 145 2.12 -12.85 -13.13
CA PRO A 145 0.98 -12.94 -14.05
C PRO A 145 0.18 -11.64 -14.13
N THR A 146 -0.20 -11.24 -15.34
CA THR A 146 -0.94 -9.99 -15.60
C THR A 146 -2.47 -10.19 -15.63
N ASP A 147 -2.94 -11.40 -15.46
CA ASP A 147 -4.37 -11.75 -15.37
C ASP A 147 -4.96 -11.59 -13.96
N ARG A 148 -4.14 -11.15 -13.02
CA ARG A 148 -4.49 -11.00 -11.60
C ARG A 148 -4.00 -9.66 -11.06
N PRO A 149 -4.70 -9.03 -10.11
CA PRO A 149 -4.17 -7.86 -9.41
C PRO A 149 -3.07 -8.27 -8.44
N VAL A 150 -2.06 -7.42 -8.31
CA VAL A 150 -0.96 -7.58 -7.36
C VAL A 150 -1.10 -6.50 -6.28
N VAL A 151 -1.16 -6.91 -5.01
CA VAL A 151 -1.14 -6.00 -3.85
C VAL A 151 0.25 -6.08 -3.23
N VAL A 152 0.94 -4.96 -3.17
CA VAL A 152 2.33 -4.85 -2.70
C VAL A 152 2.35 -4.13 -1.37
N LEU A 153 2.90 -4.76 -0.32
CA LEU A 153 3.17 -4.12 0.97
C LEU A 153 4.67 -3.89 1.10
N VAL A 154 5.07 -2.63 1.12
CA VAL A 154 6.48 -2.19 1.16
C VAL A 154 6.62 -0.90 1.97
N GLY A 155 7.84 -0.54 2.36
CA GLY A 155 8.12 0.76 2.95
C GLY A 155 7.67 1.92 2.05
N ALA A 156 7.19 3.00 2.66
CA ALA A 156 6.51 4.12 1.99
C ALA A 156 7.27 4.71 0.78
N LEU A 157 8.60 4.75 0.82
CA LEU A 157 9.39 5.33 -0.28
C LEU A 157 9.33 4.49 -1.56
N HIS A 158 9.21 3.16 -1.46
CA HIS A 158 9.12 2.27 -2.62
C HIS A 158 7.84 2.48 -3.44
N THR A 159 6.85 3.19 -2.88
CA THR A 159 5.56 3.45 -3.53
C THR A 159 5.55 4.68 -4.44
N LEU A 160 6.58 5.55 -4.37
CA LEU A 160 6.64 6.77 -5.15
C LEU A 160 6.79 6.46 -6.64
N LYS A 161 5.89 7.01 -7.46
CA LYS A 161 5.87 6.84 -8.93
C LYS A 161 6.73 7.86 -9.65
N LYS A 162 7.19 8.91 -8.95
CA LYS A 162 8.07 9.94 -9.46
C LYS A 162 8.84 10.61 -8.31
N VAL A 163 10.14 10.82 -8.50
CA VAL A 163 10.96 11.62 -7.57
C VAL A 163 11.92 12.49 -8.39
N ASP A 164 11.78 13.80 -8.27
CA ASP A 164 12.68 14.77 -8.89
C ASP A 164 13.89 15.00 -7.96
N TRP A 165 14.97 14.27 -8.23
CA TRP A 165 16.17 14.27 -7.39
C TRP A 165 17.01 15.53 -7.58
N THR A 166 17.43 16.19 -6.46
CA THR A 166 18.40 17.29 -6.49
C THR A 166 19.85 16.82 -6.63
N VAL A 167 20.09 15.51 -6.53
CA VAL A 167 21.43 14.90 -6.56
C VAL A 167 21.54 13.85 -7.66
N PRO A 168 22.72 13.78 -8.35
CA PRO A 168 22.92 12.79 -9.44
C PRO A 168 22.89 11.33 -8.98
N THR A 169 23.04 11.08 -7.67
CA THR A 169 23.04 9.73 -7.08
C THR A 169 21.64 9.22 -6.80
N GLY A 170 20.61 10.06 -6.98
CA GLY A 170 19.22 9.66 -6.84
C GLY A 170 18.85 8.52 -7.79
N LYS A 171 18.07 7.58 -7.31
CA LYS A 171 17.64 6.41 -8.10
C LYS A 171 16.13 6.24 -8.02
N PRO A 172 15.51 5.78 -9.12
CA PRO A 172 14.07 5.58 -9.14
C PRO A 172 13.65 4.49 -8.16
N TYR A 173 12.47 4.65 -7.55
CA TYR A 173 11.85 3.67 -6.70
C TYR A 173 11.11 2.59 -7.51
N ALA A 174 10.73 1.49 -6.85
CA ALA A 174 10.14 0.32 -7.52
C ALA A 174 8.85 0.68 -8.28
N ALA A 175 7.97 1.49 -7.69
CA ALA A 175 6.75 1.95 -8.35
C ALA A 175 7.05 2.85 -9.56
N GLU A 176 8.05 3.73 -9.46
CA GLU A 176 8.50 4.60 -10.56
C GLU A 176 9.04 3.78 -11.73
N ILE A 177 9.89 2.78 -11.45
CA ILE A 177 10.44 1.89 -12.49
C ILE A 177 9.31 1.21 -13.25
N LEU A 178 8.33 0.63 -12.55
CA LEU A 178 7.21 -0.07 -13.17
C LEU A 178 6.28 0.88 -13.94
N ALA A 179 5.98 2.06 -13.40
CA ALA A 179 5.18 3.06 -14.10
C ALA A 179 5.85 3.50 -15.41
N ASN A 180 7.16 3.75 -15.39
CA ASN A 180 7.96 4.09 -16.58
C ASN A 180 8.05 2.95 -17.60
N GLN A 181 7.89 1.70 -17.16
CA GLN A 181 7.80 0.52 -18.04
C GLN A 181 6.39 0.31 -18.62
N GLY A 182 5.43 1.16 -18.28
CA GLY A 182 4.04 1.09 -18.78
C GLY A 182 3.13 0.14 -18.02
N PHE A 183 3.54 -0.37 -16.87
CA PHE A 183 2.65 -1.14 -16.00
C PHE A 183 1.56 -0.24 -15.41
N ARG A 184 0.37 -0.80 -15.17
CA ARG A 184 -0.72 -0.12 -14.46
C ARG A 184 -0.40 -0.12 -12.97
N VAL A 185 0.19 0.96 -12.48
CA VAL A 185 0.60 1.12 -11.09
C VAL A 185 -0.37 2.05 -10.37
N LYS A 186 -0.87 1.61 -9.21
CA LYS A 186 -1.53 2.45 -8.21
C LYS A 186 -0.67 2.51 -6.96
N SER A 187 -0.59 3.67 -6.36
CA SER A 187 0.30 3.96 -5.24
C SER A 187 -0.43 4.69 -4.12
N PHE A 188 -0.49 4.06 -2.96
CA PHE A 188 -1.11 4.61 -1.76
C PHE A 188 -0.12 4.53 -0.60
N THR A 189 0.23 5.67 -0.03
CA THR A 189 1.16 5.75 1.11
C THR A 189 0.38 5.97 2.39
N GLN A 190 0.73 5.25 3.45
CA GLN A 190 0.10 5.42 4.75
C GLN A 190 0.82 6.48 5.58
N ARG A 191 0.05 7.25 6.37
CA ARG A 191 0.55 8.27 7.30
C ARG A 191 -0.21 8.24 8.62
N TRP A 192 0.50 8.47 9.70
CA TRP A 192 -0.02 8.53 11.06
C TRP A 192 0.10 9.96 11.55
N ILE A 193 -1.04 10.62 11.74
CA ILE A 193 -1.14 12.03 12.14
C ILE A 193 -2.13 12.14 13.31
N PRO A 194 -1.67 12.46 14.53
CA PRO A 194 -0.26 12.51 14.97
C PRO A 194 0.41 11.11 14.99
N LYS A 195 1.74 11.06 15.11
CA LYS A 195 2.46 9.78 15.17
C LYS A 195 2.01 8.90 16.33
N GLU A 196 1.76 9.49 17.48
CA GLU A 196 1.31 8.79 18.68
C GLU A 196 -0.07 9.31 19.10
N CYS A 197 -0.94 8.40 19.50
CA CYS A 197 -2.25 8.74 20.07
C CYS A 197 -2.20 8.75 21.59
N PRO A 198 -3.11 9.51 22.24
CA PRO A 198 -3.35 9.36 23.66
C PRO A 198 -3.67 7.90 24.02
N SER A 199 -3.34 7.51 25.26
CA SER A 199 -3.64 6.17 25.76
C SER A 199 -5.14 5.90 25.62
N ASN A 200 -5.49 4.72 25.06
CA ASN A 200 -6.85 4.26 24.81
C ASN A 200 -7.58 4.87 23.60
N SER A 201 -6.94 5.70 22.77
CA SER A 201 -7.53 6.16 21.51
C SER A 201 -7.45 5.07 20.45
N ILE A 202 -8.53 4.88 19.71
CA ILE A 202 -8.54 4.02 18.50
C ILE A 202 -8.15 4.90 17.31
N ARG A 203 -7.35 4.35 16.39
CA ARG A 203 -7.08 5.07 15.15
C ARG A 203 -8.18 4.83 14.15
N GLN A 204 -8.65 5.92 13.59
CA GLN A 204 -9.53 5.91 12.42
C GLN A 204 -8.71 6.14 11.15
N GLN A 205 -9.17 5.57 10.04
CA GLN A 205 -8.54 5.79 8.75
C GLN A 205 -9.42 6.71 7.90
N ARG A 206 -8.80 7.64 7.19
CA ARG A 206 -9.43 8.39 6.11
C ARG A 206 -8.56 8.36 4.85
N PHE A 207 -9.16 8.64 3.72
CA PHE A 207 -8.49 8.73 2.45
C PHE A 207 -8.32 10.20 2.04
N VAL A 208 -7.14 10.52 1.52
CA VAL A 208 -6.81 11.83 0.94
C VAL A 208 -6.39 11.57 -0.51
N GLU A 209 -7.18 12.05 -1.45
CA GLU A 209 -6.88 11.93 -2.88
C GLU A 209 -5.64 12.74 -3.25
N ALA A 210 -4.88 12.29 -4.26
CA ALA A 210 -3.68 13.00 -4.70
C ALA A 210 -3.97 14.42 -5.22
N SER A 211 -5.18 14.67 -5.71
CA SER A 211 -5.64 16.00 -6.14
C SER A 211 -5.98 16.96 -4.99
N ASP A 212 -6.10 16.45 -3.75
CA ASP A 212 -6.37 17.27 -2.59
C ASP A 212 -5.11 18.08 -2.19
N PRO A 213 -5.23 19.40 -1.89
CA PRO A 213 -4.12 20.20 -1.39
C PRO A 213 -3.43 19.62 -0.14
N GLU A 214 -4.17 18.90 0.71
CA GLU A 214 -3.62 18.20 1.86
C GLU A 214 -2.64 17.10 1.43
N ALA A 215 -2.92 16.37 0.35
CA ALA A 215 -2.00 15.35 -0.17
C ALA A 215 -0.64 15.94 -0.55
N LEU A 216 -0.63 17.14 -1.16
CA LEU A 216 0.59 17.84 -1.50
C LEU A 216 1.39 18.23 -0.25
N THR A 217 0.69 18.73 0.77
CA THR A 217 1.32 19.06 2.07
C THR A 217 1.93 17.82 2.71
N ILE A 218 1.18 16.72 2.80
CA ILE A 218 1.68 15.45 3.34
C ILE A 218 2.89 14.96 2.53
N LEU A 219 2.82 15.00 1.19
CA LEU A 219 3.91 14.55 0.33
C LEU A 219 5.19 15.33 0.60
N ASN A 220 5.13 16.64 0.56
CA ASN A 220 6.30 17.50 0.68
C ASN A 220 6.88 17.50 2.10
N GLU A 221 6.03 17.60 3.13
CA GLU A 221 6.49 17.75 4.51
C GLU A 221 6.91 16.44 5.18
N THR A 222 6.35 15.30 4.74
CA THR A 222 6.56 14.03 5.45
C THR A 222 7.19 12.92 4.61
N VAL A 223 7.27 13.08 3.28
CA VAL A 223 7.85 12.07 2.38
C VAL A 223 9.08 12.63 1.68
N LEU A 224 8.91 13.65 0.85
CA LEU A 224 10.01 14.21 0.07
C LEU A 224 11.01 14.94 0.95
N SER A 225 10.58 15.53 2.07
CA SER A 225 11.47 16.14 3.06
C SER A 225 12.53 15.19 3.65
N LEU A 226 12.31 13.87 3.53
CA LEU A 226 13.28 12.86 3.97
C LEU A 226 14.32 12.53 2.89
N LEU A 227 14.19 13.10 1.70
CA LEU A 227 14.98 12.80 0.52
C LEU A 227 15.74 14.02 0.04
N ASN A 228 16.83 13.79 -0.71
CA ASN A 228 17.49 14.83 -1.49
C ASN A 228 16.71 15.05 -2.81
N ALA A 229 15.46 15.44 -2.69
CA ALA A 229 14.54 15.65 -3.79
C ALA A 229 13.95 17.06 -3.74
N GLU A 230 13.53 17.56 -4.89
CA GLU A 230 12.76 18.80 -4.98
C GLU A 230 11.35 18.59 -4.40
N THR A 231 10.76 19.66 -3.90
CA THR A 231 9.35 19.65 -3.53
C THR A 231 8.48 19.48 -4.78
N ALA A 232 7.44 18.66 -4.69
CA ALA A 232 6.49 18.50 -5.77
C ALA A 232 5.55 19.73 -5.85
N GLU A 233 5.10 20.05 -7.04
CA GLU A 233 4.03 21.05 -7.28
C GLU A 233 2.63 20.43 -7.18
N SER A 234 2.53 19.10 -7.34
CA SER A 234 1.31 18.30 -7.18
C SER A 234 1.65 16.93 -6.63
N ALA A 235 0.77 16.35 -5.83
CA ALA A 235 0.89 14.96 -5.42
C ALA A 235 0.43 14.00 -6.54
N GLU A 236 -0.36 14.47 -7.50
CA GLU A 236 -0.76 13.69 -8.67
C GLU A 236 0.46 13.27 -9.49
N GLY A 237 0.49 12.02 -9.91
CA GLY A 237 1.62 11.43 -10.62
C GLY A 237 2.75 10.95 -9.70
N VAL A 238 2.83 11.42 -8.45
CA VAL A 238 3.77 10.91 -7.44
C VAL A 238 3.13 9.77 -6.66
N VAL A 239 1.91 9.97 -6.18
CA VAL A 239 1.06 8.95 -5.54
C VAL A 239 -0.36 9.04 -6.11
N ASP A 240 -1.23 8.07 -5.81
CA ASP A 240 -2.68 8.16 -6.12
C ASP A 240 -3.48 8.61 -4.90
N GLY A 241 -2.87 8.59 -3.72
CA GLY A 241 -3.47 9.13 -2.49
C GLY A 241 -2.76 8.68 -1.24
N PHE A 242 -3.24 9.20 -0.11
CA PHE A 242 -2.77 8.85 1.22
C PHE A 242 -3.87 8.20 2.04
N ILE A 243 -3.49 7.20 2.83
CA ILE A 243 -4.32 6.63 3.86
C ILE A 243 -3.82 7.20 5.18
N VAL A 244 -4.60 8.11 5.75
CA VAL A 244 -4.23 8.81 6.97
C VAL A 244 -4.88 8.12 8.16
N TRP A 245 -4.07 7.79 9.15
CA TRP A 245 -4.48 7.21 10.43
C TRP A 245 -4.49 8.29 11.49
N GLU A 246 -5.67 8.65 11.96
CA GLU A 246 -5.90 9.70 12.94
C GLU A 246 -6.34 9.12 14.27
N CYS A 247 -6.04 9.82 15.35
CA CYS A 247 -6.55 9.44 16.66
C CYS A 247 -8.04 9.78 16.77
N ASP A 248 -8.81 8.89 17.37
CA ASP A 248 -10.18 9.20 17.78
C ASP A 248 -10.14 10.38 18.76
N SER A 249 -10.94 11.40 18.50
CA SER A 249 -11.05 12.62 19.34
C SER A 249 -11.93 12.38 20.57
#